data_75c36001889e873b769ed8530c41f821
#
_entry.id   75c36001889e873b769ed8530c41f821
#
_cell.length_a   1.000
_cell.length_b   1.000
_cell.length_c   1.000
_cell.angle_alpha   90.00
_cell.angle_beta   90.00
_cell.angle_gamma   90.00
#
_symmetry.space_group_name_H-M   'P 1'
#
loop_
_entity.id
_entity.type
_entity.pdbx_description
1 polymer ?
#
loop_
_entity_poly.entity_id
_entity_poly.type
_entity_poly.pdbx_seq_one_letter_code
_entity_poly.pdbx_strand_id
1 'polypeptide(L)'
;MAHFALAFGTATKNRDNKIIEAFFPHPVLTPSDALVSAIAQASGYAEGNQAIEISSEVCTELANAFAASGDVANAAFAEKAVQSKQPLVLVVLATDEQPQSVAEGFLKLQLISNRLVKPHGTILDGIFGLLHNIAWTNQGPIDLPELADRQIEARLAGETLTVDCVDKFPKMVDYVVPTGVRIADTSRVRLGAHVGEGTTVMHEGFINFNAGTTGVSMVEGRISAGVVVGNGSDIGGGASIMGTLSGGGKMVISIGENCLLGANAGLGFPMGDRCTIESGLYVTAGTKVSMLDNQGKEVEIAKARDLAGKTDLLFRRNSITGQIECLTNKSAVELNSELHSNN
;
A
#
# COMPACT_ATOMS: atom_id res chain seq x y z
N MET A 1 -15.86 -23.96 -0.83
CA MET A 1 -15.50 -22.70 -1.53
C MET A 1 -14.06 -22.40 -1.16
N ALA A 2 -13.27 -21.93 -2.11
CA ALA A 2 -11.88 -21.57 -1.80
C ALA A 2 -11.84 -20.41 -0.78
N HIS A 3 -11.02 -20.55 0.25
CA HIS A 3 -10.77 -19.48 1.22
C HIS A 3 -10.02 -18.33 0.57
N PHE A 4 -10.26 -17.10 1.05
CA PHE A 4 -9.60 -15.91 0.49
C PHE A 4 -8.12 -15.83 0.91
N ALA A 5 -7.83 -15.91 2.21
CA ALA A 5 -6.46 -15.81 2.70
C ALA A 5 -6.28 -16.51 4.05
N LEU A 6 -5.04 -16.88 4.35
CA LEU A 6 -4.61 -17.46 5.61
C LEU A 6 -3.24 -16.89 5.99
N ALA A 7 -3.02 -16.61 7.29
CA ALA A 7 -1.71 -16.24 7.78
C ALA A 7 -1.51 -16.64 9.23
N PHE A 8 -0.31 -17.10 9.56
CA PHE A 8 0.14 -17.35 10.91
C PHE A 8 1.28 -16.38 11.25
N GLY A 9 1.24 -15.77 12.44
CA GLY A 9 2.17 -14.73 12.81
C GLY A 9 2.21 -14.39 14.28
N THR A 10 2.87 -13.29 14.59
CA THR A 10 2.92 -12.71 15.94
C THR A 10 1.98 -11.53 16.06
N ALA A 11 1.59 -11.20 17.28
CA ALA A 11 0.80 -10.02 17.59
C ALA A 11 1.42 -9.25 18.75
N THR A 12 1.15 -7.95 18.79
CA THR A 12 1.43 -7.11 19.95
C THR A 12 0.12 -6.78 20.65
N LYS A 13 0.11 -6.90 21.98
CA LYS A 13 -1.04 -6.57 22.82
C LYS A 13 -0.73 -5.39 23.72
N ASN A 14 -1.77 -4.58 23.97
CA ASN A 14 -1.72 -3.55 25.00
C ASN A 14 -1.98 -4.12 26.41
N ARG A 15 -1.94 -3.26 27.45
CA ARG A 15 -2.18 -3.64 28.86
C ARG A 15 -3.57 -4.25 29.09
N ASP A 16 -4.55 -3.90 28.25
CA ASP A 16 -5.90 -4.46 28.30
C ASP A 16 -6.01 -5.82 27.60
N ASN A 17 -4.88 -6.43 27.22
CA ASN A 17 -4.78 -7.70 26.50
C ASN A 17 -5.45 -7.69 25.12
N LYS A 18 -5.60 -6.52 24.49
CA LYS A 18 -6.14 -6.34 23.14
C LYS A 18 -5.01 -6.32 22.11
N ILE A 19 -5.19 -7.03 21.01
CA ILE A 19 -4.27 -6.97 19.87
C ILE A 19 -4.33 -5.56 19.27
N ILE A 20 -3.16 -4.90 19.17
CA ILE A 20 -3.00 -3.58 18.58
C ILE A 20 -2.24 -3.62 17.26
N GLU A 21 -1.53 -4.72 16.98
CA GLU A 21 -0.72 -4.94 15.78
C GLU A 21 -0.56 -6.46 15.56
N ALA A 22 -0.33 -6.85 14.28
CA ALA A 22 0.01 -8.22 13.91
C ALA A 22 1.00 -8.27 12.74
N PHE A 23 1.98 -9.17 12.82
CA PHE A 23 2.98 -9.43 11.80
C PHE A 23 2.85 -10.83 11.23
N PHE A 24 2.72 -10.94 9.91
CA PHE A 24 2.58 -12.19 9.18
C PHE A 24 3.73 -12.32 8.18
N PRO A 25 4.78 -13.14 8.47
CA PRO A 25 5.95 -13.23 7.59
C PRO A 25 5.64 -13.84 6.22
N HIS A 26 4.68 -14.76 6.16
CA HIS A 26 4.37 -15.49 4.93
C HIS A 26 2.85 -15.65 4.75
N PRO A 27 2.11 -14.58 4.43
CA PRO A 27 0.68 -14.68 4.20
C PRO A 27 0.40 -15.49 2.94
N VAL A 28 -0.66 -16.30 2.97
CA VAL A 28 -1.08 -17.18 1.87
C VAL A 28 -2.39 -16.67 1.29
N LEU A 29 -2.38 -16.33 0.00
CA LEU A 29 -3.59 -16.01 -0.76
C LEU A 29 -4.16 -17.30 -1.35
N THR A 30 -5.48 -17.48 -1.32
CA THR A 30 -6.19 -18.67 -1.82
C THR A 30 -5.58 -20.00 -1.35
N PRO A 31 -5.51 -20.23 0.00
CA PRO A 31 -4.98 -21.48 0.53
C PRO A 31 -5.80 -22.67 0.02
N SER A 32 -5.14 -23.82 -0.18
CA SER A 32 -5.83 -25.04 -0.60
C SER A 32 -6.78 -25.54 0.49
N ASP A 33 -7.86 -26.21 0.09
CA ASP A 33 -8.82 -26.81 1.04
C ASP A 33 -8.13 -27.84 1.97
N ALA A 34 -7.10 -28.53 1.47
CA ALA A 34 -6.31 -29.46 2.26
C ALA A 34 -5.53 -28.76 3.37
N LEU A 35 -4.88 -27.62 3.06
CA LEU A 35 -4.17 -26.80 4.05
C LEU A 35 -5.16 -26.27 5.09
N VAL A 36 -6.28 -25.66 4.66
CA VAL A 36 -7.28 -25.14 5.59
C VAL A 36 -7.81 -26.21 6.51
N SER A 37 -8.08 -27.42 6.00
CA SER A 37 -8.57 -28.56 6.81
C SER A 37 -7.53 -28.98 7.85
N ALA A 38 -6.25 -29.05 7.49
CA ALA A 38 -5.17 -29.41 8.41
C ALA A 38 -4.98 -28.30 9.50
N ILE A 39 -5.02 -27.04 9.08
CA ILE A 39 -4.96 -25.90 10.01
C ILE A 39 -6.16 -25.89 10.95
N ALA A 40 -7.36 -26.20 10.48
CA ALA A 40 -8.56 -26.29 11.31
C ALA A 40 -8.44 -27.38 12.40
N GLN A 41 -7.88 -28.54 12.04
CA GLN A 41 -7.64 -29.61 13.00
C GLN A 41 -6.63 -29.20 14.08
N ALA A 42 -5.58 -28.47 13.70
CA ALA A 42 -4.53 -28.04 14.62
C ALA A 42 -4.99 -26.87 15.54
N SER A 43 -5.69 -25.89 14.96
CA SER A 43 -5.99 -24.61 15.63
C SER A 43 -7.38 -24.50 16.25
N GLY A 44 -8.27 -25.42 15.92
CA GLY A 44 -9.69 -25.33 16.30
C GLY A 44 -10.48 -24.31 15.44
N TYR A 45 -9.94 -23.85 14.32
CA TYR A 45 -10.70 -23.04 13.36
C TYR A 45 -11.97 -23.77 12.92
N ALA A 46 -13.11 -23.10 12.98
CA ALA A 46 -14.41 -23.68 12.64
C ALA A 46 -14.87 -23.27 11.23
N GLU A 47 -15.23 -22.00 11.05
CA GLU A 47 -15.76 -21.48 9.79
C GLU A 47 -15.70 -19.94 9.74
N GLY A 48 -15.86 -19.38 8.56
CA GLY A 48 -15.94 -17.92 8.35
C GLY A 48 -14.58 -17.21 8.49
N ASN A 49 -14.62 -15.89 8.71
CA ASN A 49 -13.43 -15.10 8.97
C ASN A 49 -13.13 -15.12 10.47
N GLN A 50 -11.93 -15.54 10.84
CA GLN A 50 -11.52 -15.63 12.25
C GLN A 50 -10.05 -15.21 12.44
N ALA A 51 -9.81 -14.51 13.56
CA ALA A 51 -8.49 -14.31 14.14
C ALA A 51 -8.41 -15.08 15.46
N ILE A 52 -7.53 -16.07 15.54
CA ILE A 52 -7.44 -17.05 16.62
C ILE A 52 -6.09 -16.88 17.32
N GLU A 53 -6.10 -16.68 18.63
CA GLU A 53 -4.87 -16.72 19.41
C GLU A 53 -4.38 -18.17 19.52
N ILE A 54 -3.09 -18.37 19.25
CA ILE A 54 -2.47 -19.69 19.21
C ILE A 54 -1.52 -19.84 20.40
N SER A 55 -1.64 -20.96 21.12
CA SER A 55 -0.65 -21.33 22.13
C SER A 55 0.58 -21.96 21.46
N SER A 56 1.73 -21.87 22.15
CA SER A 56 2.98 -22.48 21.67
C SER A 56 2.89 -24.00 21.45
N GLU A 57 1.99 -24.67 22.16
CA GLU A 57 1.79 -26.12 22.05
C GLU A 57 1.20 -26.51 20.70
N VAL A 58 0.38 -25.66 20.10
CA VAL A 58 -0.24 -25.88 18.78
C VAL A 58 0.74 -25.64 17.62
N CYS A 59 1.83 -24.92 17.86
CA CYS A 59 2.78 -24.55 16.79
C CYS A 59 3.38 -25.75 16.06
N THR A 60 3.65 -26.86 16.76
CA THR A 60 4.18 -28.08 16.13
C THR A 60 3.17 -28.71 15.17
N GLU A 61 1.89 -28.69 15.51
CA GLU A 61 0.82 -29.20 14.64
C GLU A 61 0.62 -28.30 13.43
N LEU A 62 0.70 -26.98 13.63
CA LEU A 62 0.68 -26.01 12.52
C LEU A 62 1.90 -26.19 11.60
N ALA A 63 3.09 -26.41 12.15
CA ALA A 63 4.28 -26.68 11.35
C ALA A 63 4.10 -27.93 10.47
N ASN A 64 3.54 -29.01 11.03
CA ASN A 64 3.24 -30.23 10.29
C ASN A 64 2.17 -29.97 9.19
N ALA A 65 1.14 -29.20 9.47
CA ALA A 65 0.10 -28.86 8.51
C ALA A 65 0.67 -28.05 7.32
N PHE A 66 1.50 -27.04 7.58
CA PHE A 66 2.18 -26.28 6.55
C PHE A 66 3.16 -27.15 5.74
N ALA A 67 3.97 -27.98 6.41
CA ALA A 67 4.92 -28.87 5.75
C ALA A 67 4.19 -29.88 4.82
N ALA A 68 3.09 -30.45 5.25
CA ALA A 68 2.27 -31.38 4.46
C ALA A 68 1.67 -30.71 3.22
N SER A 69 1.43 -29.41 3.25
CA SER A 69 0.96 -28.63 2.08
C SER A 69 2.10 -28.17 1.16
N GLY A 70 3.37 -28.41 1.52
CA GLY A 70 4.55 -27.93 0.81
C GLY A 70 4.96 -26.48 1.14
N ASP A 71 4.32 -25.85 2.10
CA ASP A 71 4.66 -24.50 2.55
C ASP A 71 5.80 -24.53 3.59
N VAL A 72 7.02 -24.68 3.08
CA VAL A 72 8.24 -24.81 3.89
C VAL A 72 8.51 -23.55 4.72
N ALA A 73 8.15 -22.37 4.21
CA ALA A 73 8.41 -21.10 4.89
C ALA A 73 7.55 -20.95 6.15
N ASN A 74 6.23 -21.18 6.02
CA ASN A 74 5.34 -21.16 7.19
C ASN A 74 5.62 -22.32 8.14
N ALA A 75 6.01 -23.50 7.67
CA ALA A 75 6.42 -24.62 8.52
C ALA A 75 7.62 -24.23 9.40
N ALA A 76 8.69 -23.70 8.79
CA ALA A 76 9.88 -23.26 9.51
C ALA A 76 9.60 -22.10 10.48
N PHE A 77 8.66 -21.19 10.13
CA PHE A 77 8.22 -20.14 11.06
C PHE A 77 7.48 -20.75 12.25
N ALA A 78 6.55 -21.66 12.02
CA ALA A 78 5.79 -22.32 13.10
C ALA A 78 6.67 -23.11 14.07
N GLU A 79 7.71 -23.80 13.56
CA GLU A 79 8.72 -24.47 14.41
C GLU A 79 9.44 -23.49 15.34
N LYS A 80 9.84 -22.32 14.83
CA LYS A 80 10.50 -21.27 15.63
C LYS A 80 9.54 -20.62 16.63
N ALA A 81 8.26 -20.50 16.27
CA ALA A 81 7.22 -19.86 17.05
C ALA A 81 6.93 -20.60 18.37
N VAL A 82 7.30 -21.88 18.51
CA VAL A 82 7.23 -22.64 19.77
C VAL A 82 7.91 -21.90 20.94
N GLN A 83 8.97 -21.13 20.64
CA GLN A 83 9.74 -20.37 21.64
C GLN A 83 9.40 -18.87 21.64
N SER A 84 8.32 -18.48 21.01
CA SER A 84 7.92 -17.07 20.92
C SER A 84 7.62 -16.48 22.30
N LYS A 85 8.15 -15.29 22.54
CA LYS A 85 7.78 -14.46 23.70
C LYS A 85 6.61 -13.52 23.38
N GLN A 86 6.28 -13.40 22.09
CA GLN A 86 5.14 -12.59 21.64
C GLN A 86 3.89 -13.47 21.51
N PRO A 87 2.71 -12.92 21.73
CA PRO A 87 1.47 -13.60 21.41
C PRO A 87 1.47 -14.07 19.95
N LEU A 88 0.90 -15.23 19.70
CA LEU A 88 0.78 -15.81 18.37
C LEU A 88 -0.66 -15.71 17.90
N VAL A 89 -0.84 -15.43 16.62
CA VAL A 89 -2.17 -15.28 16.01
C VAL A 89 -2.21 -15.98 14.65
N LEU A 90 -3.28 -16.71 14.44
CA LEU A 90 -3.67 -17.29 13.16
C LEU A 90 -4.89 -16.51 12.64
N VAL A 91 -4.82 -16.05 11.39
CA VAL A 91 -5.98 -15.43 10.72
C VAL A 91 -6.38 -16.30 9.55
N VAL A 92 -7.65 -16.66 9.49
CA VAL A 92 -8.27 -17.33 8.35
C VAL A 92 -9.39 -16.45 7.83
N LEU A 93 -9.31 -16.06 6.57
CA LEU A 93 -10.37 -15.34 5.87
C LEU A 93 -11.03 -16.29 4.87
N ALA A 94 -12.22 -16.78 5.20
CA ALA A 94 -12.99 -17.60 4.29
C ALA A 94 -13.46 -16.78 3.08
N THR A 95 -13.81 -15.51 3.31
CA THR A 95 -14.28 -14.56 2.29
C THR A 95 -13.55 -13.23 2.41
N ASP A 96 -13.52 -12.46 1.32
CA ASP A 96 -13.00 -11.09 1.35
C ASP A 96 -14.12 -10.12 1.75
N GLU A 97 -14.20 -9.86 3.04
CA GLU A 97 -15.18 -8.94 3.64
C GLU A 97 -14.48 -7.82 4.44
N GLN A 98 -15.25 -6.87 4.94
CA GLN A 98 -14.75 -5.84 5.85
C GLN A 98 -14.06 -6.49 7.06
N PRO A 99 -12.80 -6.11 7.40
CA PRO A 99 -12.10 -6.69 8.54
C PRO A 99 -12.81 -6.37 9.85
N GLN A 100 -12.94 -7.37 10.73
CA GLN A 100 -13.62 -7.25 12.02
C GLN A 100 -12.65 -7.18 13.20
N SER A 101 -11.37 -7.52 12.97
CA SER A 101 -10.30 -7.47 13.98
C SER A 101 -9.06 -6.76 13.45
N VAL A 102 -8.25 -6.23 14.37
CA VAL A 102 -6.96 -5.59 14.03
C VAL A 102 -6.07 -6.57 13.25
N ALA A 103 -6.01 -7.85 13.67
CA ALA A 103 -5.21 -8.86 12.97
C ALA A 103 -5.68 -9.10 11.54
N GLU A 104 -7.00 -9.15 11.26
CA GLU A 104 -7.53 -9.22 9.89
C GLU A 104 -7.15 -7.98 9.07
N GLY A 105 -7.24 -6.78 9.66
CA GLY A 105 -6.83 -5.54 9.02
C GLY A 105 -5.34 -5.56 8.64
N PHE A 106 -4.47 -5.99 9.55
CA PHE A 106 -3.03 -6.12 9.29
C PHE A 106 -2.73 -7.18 8.23
N LEU A 107 -3.45 -8.32 8.22
CA LEU A 107 -3.29 -9.31 7.15
C LEU A 107 -3.60 -8.71 5.79
N LYS A 108 -4.73 -8.03 5.64
CA LYS A 108 -5.13 -7.41 4.35
C LYS A 108 -4.11 -6.36 3.88
N LEU A 109 -3.58 -5.53 4.77
CA LEU A 109 -2.52 -4.58 4.43
C LEU A 109 -1.24 -5.30 3.98
N GLN A 110 -0.85 -6.39 4.65
CA GLN A 110 0.32 -7.18 4.31
C GLN A 110 0.14 -7.96 2.99
N LEU A 111 -1.07 -8.41 2.64
CA LEU A 111 -1.35 -9.00 1.32
C LEU A 111 -1.03 -8.02 0.19
N ILE A 112 -1.37 -6.73 0.35
CA ILE A 112 -1.06 -5.69 -0.65
C ILE A 112 0.45 -5.44 -0.71
N SER A 113 1.09 -5.26 0.44
CA SER A 113 2.53 -4.94 0.50
C SER A 113 3.41 -6.11 0.04
N ASN A 114 2.97 -7.36 0.23
CA ASN A 114 3.61 -8.56 -0.33
C ASN A 114 3.30 -8.77 -1.82
N ARG A 115 2.59 -7.87 -2.49
CA ARG A 115 2.16 -7.97 -3.90
C ARG A 115 1.28 -9.18 -4.20
N LEU A 116 0.67 -9.79 -3.19
CA LEU A 116 -0.27 -10.90 -3.38
C LEU A 116 -1.60 -10.41 -3.93
N VAL A 117 -2.01 -9.21 -3.56
CA VAL A 117 -3.14 -8.50 -4.16
C VAL A 117 -2.71 -7.10 -4.61
N LYS A 118 -3.35 -6.58 -5.65
CA LYS A 118 -3.17 -5.19 -6.10
C LYS A 118 -3.98 -4.24 -5.21
N PRO A 119 -3.71 -2.91 -5.24
CA PRO A 119 -4.63 -1.95 -4.65
C PRO A 119 -6.05 -2.17 -5.16
N HIS A 120 -7.03 -2.04 -4.28
CA HIS A 120 -8.44 -2.42 -4.51
C HIS A 120 -8.73 -3.92 -4.71
N GLY A 121 -7.72 -4.78 -4.58
CA GLY A 121 -7.88 -6.24 -4.69
C GLY A 121 -8.34 -6.91 -3.39
N THR A 122 -8.58 -6.14 -2.32
CA THR A 122 -9.18 -6.61 -1.06
C THR A 122 -10.00 -5.48 -0.42
N ILE A 123 -11.05 -5.85 0.31
CA ILE A 123 -11.97 -4.92 0.98
C ILE A 123 -11.31 -4.37 2.25
N LEU A 124 -11.10 -3.07 2.31
CA LEU A 124 -10.52 -2.35 3.45
C LEU A 124 -11.52 -1.39 4.13
N ASP A 125 -12.81 -1.53 3.80
CA ASP A 125 -13.84 -0.69 4.42
C ASP A 125 -13.77 -0.80 5.95
N GLY A 126 -13.97 0.31 6.64
CA GLY A 126 -13.93 0.35 8.10
C GLY A 126 -12.54 0.31 8.75
N ILE A 127 -11.45 0.09 7.99
CA ILE A 127 -10.10 -0.08 8.54
C ILE A 127 -9.65 1.10 9.42
N PHE A 128 -10.04 2.34 9.09
CA PHE A 128 -9.72 3.52 9.91
C PHE A 128 -10.37 3.50 11.29
N GLY A 129 -11.57 2.92 11.41
CA GLY A 129 -12.26 2.75 12.70
C GLY A 129 -11.69 1.59 13.50
N LEU A 130 -11.14 0.59 12.82
CA LEU A 130 -10.61 -0.63 13.40
C LEU A 130 -9.20 -0.45 13.98
N LEU A 131 -8.32 0.21 13.23
CA LEU A 131 -6.92 0.42 13.64
C LEU A 131 -6.80 1.53 14.67
N HIS A 132 -5.99 1.29 15.68
CA HIS A 132 -5.68 2.24 16.74
C HIS A 132 -4.59 3.22 16.31
N ASN A 133 -4.58 4.42 16.90
CA ASN A 133 -3.42 5.29 16.87
C ASN A 133 -2.36 4.72 17.81
N ILE A 134 -1.18 4.43 17.30
CA ILE A 134 -0.11 3.71 17.99
C ILE A 134 1.18 4.51 17.90
N ALA A 135 1.98 4.54 18.96
CA ALA A 135 3.35 4.98 18.93
C ALA A 135 4.23 3.84 18.39
N TRP A 136 4.78 4.04 17.21
CA TRP A 136 5.75 3.13 16.60
C TRP A 136 7.14 3.49 17.11
N THR A 137 7.77 2.58 17.83
CA THR A 137 9.00 2.87 18.59
C THR A 137 10.11 1.87 18.28
N ASN A 138 11.34 2.19 18.69
CA ASN A 138 12.47 1.25 18.61
C ASN A 138 12.31 -0.01 19.49
N GLN A 139 11.30 -0.05 20.35
CA GLN A 139 10.93 -1.22 21.17
C GLN A 139 9.63 -1.88 20.72
N GLY A 140 9.16 -1.59 19.51
CA GLY A 140 7.91 -2.07 18.94
C GLY A 140 6.73 -1.10 19.11
N PRO A 141 5.52 -1.53 18.70
CA PRO A 141 4.30 -0.72 18.83
C PRO A 141 3.85 -0.61 20.28
N ILE A 142 3.49 0.61 20.71
CA ILE A 142 3.00 0.90 22.06
C ILE A 142 1.69 1.66 21.94
N ASP A 143 0.66 1.23 22.67
CA ASP A 143 -0.62 1.95 22.76
C ASP A 143 -0.39 3.32 23.41
N LEU A 144 -0.99 4.37 22.86
CA LEU A 144 -0.73 5.75 23.32
C LEU A 144 -1.00 5.98 24.82
N PRO A 145 -2.04 5.39 25.43
CA PRO A 145 -2.25 5.53 26.87
C PRO A 145 -1.11 4.99 27.74
N GLU A 146 -0.30 4.08 27.20
CA GLU A 146 0.83 3.44 27.93
C GLU A 146 2.16 4.13 27.68
N LEU A 147 2.25 4.97 26.64
CA LEU A 147 3.54 5.48 26.14
C LEU A 147 4.32 6.27 27.21
N ALA A 148 3.66 7.12 27.97
CA ALA A 148 4.32 7.95 28.97
C ALA A 148 4.99 7.11 30.07
N ASP A 149 4.27 6.10 30.57
CA ASP A 149 4.81 5.18 31.58
C ASP A 149 5.98 4.38 31.02
N ARG A 150 5.85 3.83 29.80
CA ARG A 150 6.92 3.09 29.12
C ARG A 150 8.19 3.92 28.90
N GLN A 151 8.02 5.22 28.58
CA GLN A 151 9.14 6.16 28.45
C GLN A 151 9.84 6.41 29.80
N ILE A 152 9.07 6.52 30.89
CA ILE A 152 9.62 6.68 32.25
C ILE A 152 10.37 5.40 32.65
N GLU A 153 9.77 4.23 32.46
CA GLU A 153 10.39 2.94 32.79
C GLU A 153 11.73 2.75 32.05
N ALA A 154 11.76 3.02 30.73
CA ALA A 154 12.99 2.93 29.94
C ALA A 154 14.08 3.87 30.48
N ARG A 155 13.75 5.14 30.78
CA ARG A 155 14.73 6.09 31.31
C ARG A 155 15.25 5.70 32.69
N LEU A 156 14.41 5.16 33.56
CA LEU A 156 14.82 4.66 34.87
C LEU A 156 15.73 3.43 34.74
N ALA A 157 15.53 2.61 33.71
CA ALA A 157 16.41 1.49 33.37
C ALA A 157 17.71 1.92 32.65
N GLY A 158 17.90 3.19 32.34
CA GLY A 158 19.05 3.70 31.58
C GLY A 158 18.95 3.43 30.07
N GLU A 159 17.75 3.09 29.58
CA GLU A 159 17.47 2.82 28.18
C GLU A 159 16.83 4.02 27.47
N THR A 160 16.87 4.02 26.14
CA THR A 160 16.19 5.04 25.33
C THR A 160 15.02 4.40 24.58
N LEU A 161 13.82 4.94 24.82
CA LEU A 161 12.64 4.65 24.02
C LEU A 161 12.41 5.84 23.10
N THR A 162 12.60 5.63 21.77
CA THR A 162 12.36 6.63 20.75
C THR A 162 11.06 6.34 20.03
N VAL A 163 10.31 7.39 19.68
CA VAL A 163 9.08 7.30 18.88
C VAL A 163 9.40 7.74 17.46
N ASP A 164 9.28 6.83 16.50
CA ASP A 164 9.50 7.11 15.08
C ASP A 164 8.31 7.85 14.47
N CYS A 165 7.10 7.40 14.79
CA CYS A 165 5.87 8.08 14.38
C CYS A 165 4.68 7.68 15.29
N VAL A 166 3.60 8.44 15.17
CA VAL A 166 2.30 8.16 15.79
C VAL A 166 1.27 8.11 14.68
N ASP A 167 0.81 6.91 14.35
CA ASP A 167 -0.14 6.70 13.24
C ASP A 167 -0.89 5.38 13.41
N LYS A 168 -1.97 5.21 12.66
CA LYS A 168 -2.69 3.93 12.51
C LYS A 168 -1.94 2.94 11.62
N PHE A 169 -1.16 3.45 10.66
CA PHE A 169 -0.43 2.66 9.66
C PHE A 169 1.08 2.76 9.90
N PRO A 170 1.76 1.62 10.16
CA PRO A 170 3.22 1.60 10.29
C PRO A 170 3.92 1.80 8.95
N LYS A 171 5.25 1.93 9.01
CA LYS A 171 6.13 1.85 7.84
C LYS A 171 6.05 0.43 7.23
N MET A 172 5.90 0.35 5.90
CA MET A 172 5.85 -0.92 5.19
C MET A 172 7.08 -1.79 5.47
N VAL A 173 8.26 -1.20 5.48
CA VAL A 173 9.54 -1.92 5.58
C VAL A 173 9.78 -2.59 6.93
N ASP A 174 9.02 -2.23 7.96
CA ASP A 174 9.05 -2.93 9.25
C ASP A 174 8.34 -4.30 9.18
N TYR A 175 7.59 -4.56 8.10
CA TYR A 175 6.82 -5.79 7.86
C TYR A 175 7.30 -6.54 6.62
N VAL A 176 7.55 -5.85 5.54
CA VAL A 176 7.98 -6.43 4.28
C VAL A 176 8.83 -5.44 3.49
N VAL A 177 9.93 -5.94 2.92
CA VAL A 177 10.73 -5.23 1.92
C VAL A 177 10.57 -5.99 0.60
N PRO A 178 9.76 -5.49 -0.33
CA PRO A 178 9.58 -6.15 -1.62
C PRO A 178 10.91 -6.21 -2.40
N THR A 179 11.09 -7.26 -3.18
CA THR A 179 12.27 -7.42 -4.04
C THR A 179 12.30 -6.39 -5.17
N GLY A 180 13.50 -5.99 -5.61
CA GLY A 180 13.68 -5.14 -6.79
C GLY A 180 13.19 -3.70 -6.60
N VAL A 181 13.18 -3.15 -5.38
CA VAL A 181 12.78 -1.77 -5.09
C VAL A 181 13.90 -0.98 -4.41
N ARG A 182 13.83 0.34 -4.55
CA ARG A 182 14.64 1.30 -3.78
C ARG A 182 13.70 2.24 -3.03
N ILE A 183 13.91 2.42 -1.74
CA ILE A 183 13.11 3.32 -0.88
C ILE A 183 14.10 4.17 -0.08
N ALA A 184 14.20 5.45 -0.42
CA ALA A 184 15.20 6.34 0.18
C ALA A 184 14.81 6.81 1.59
N ASP A 185 13.52 7.04 1.84
CA ASP A 185 12.96 7.33 3.16
C ASP A 185 11.81 6.36 3.47
N THR A 186 12.07 5.42 4.35
CA THR A 186 11.12 4.35 4.68
C THR A 186 9.86 4.85 5.41
N SER A 187 9.94 5.99 6.10
CA SER A 187 8.80 6.61 6.78
C SER A 187 7.71 7.10 5.81
N ARG A 188 8.05 7.21 4.54
CA ARG A 188 7.19 7.75 3.48
C ARG A 188 6.34 6.68 2.78
N VAL A 189 6.53 5.40 3.10
CA VAL A 189 5.77 4.28 2.51
C VAL A 189 5.03 3.53 3.60
N ARG A 190 3.70 3.62 3.59
CA ARG A 190 2.83 2.98 4.59
C ARG A 190 2.65 1.50 4.32
N LEU A 191 2.49 0.70 5.36
CA LEU A 191 1.99 -0.68 5.24
C LEU A 191 0.64 -0.66 4.51
N GLY A 192 0.45 -1.59 3.57
CA GLY A 192 -0.65 -1.59 2.62
C GLY A 192 -0.36 -0.85 1.32
N ALA A 193 0.86 -0.31 1.13
CA ALA A 193 1.34 0.16 -0.16
C ALA A 193 1.74 -1.03 -1.04
N HIS A 194 1.43 -0.95 -2.33
CA HIS A 194 1.88 -1.88 -3.36
C HIS A 194 3.03 -1.23 -4.13
N VAL A 195 4.25 -1.67 -3.88
CA VAL A 195 5.44 -1.11 -4.55
C VAL A 195 5.91 -2.12 -5.61
N GLY A 196 5.64 -1.84 -6.88
CA GLY A 196 5.98 -2.71 -8.01
C GLY A 196 7.49 -2.92 -8.16
N GLU A 197 7.91 -4.04 -8.75
CA GLU A 197 9.31 -4.30 -9.04
C GLU A 197 9.89 -3.24 -10.00
N GLY A 198 11.12 -2.78 -9.74
CA GLY A 198 11.75 -1.69 -10.46
C GLY A 198 11.36 -0.29 -9.96
N THR A 199 10.48 -0.16 -8.97
CA THR A 199 10.12 1.14 -8.40
C THR A 199 11.24 1.70 -7.53
N THR A 200 11.54 2.98 -7.74
CA THR A 200 12.37 3.79 -6.84
C THR A 200 11.50 4.87 -6.17
N VAL A 201 11.42 4.83 -4.85
CA VAL A 201 10.79 5.91 -4.05
C VAL A 201 11.89 6.80 -3.50
N MET A 202 11.95 8.05 -3.98
CA MET A 202 12.93 9.05 -3.54
C MET A 202 12.53 9.66 -2.19
N HIS A 203 13.42 10.47 -1.58
CA HIS A 203 13.20 11.05 -0.24
C HIS A 203 11.90 11.83 -0.10
N GLU A 204 11.46 12.55 -1.14
CA GLU A 204 10.21 13.31 -1.15
C GLU A 204 9.01 12.47 -1.60
N GLY A 205 9.26 11.26 -2.15
CA GLY A 205 8.20 10.35 -2.58
C GLY A 205 7.37 9.85 -1.40
N PHE A 206 6.06 9.67 -1.64
CA PHE A 206 5.15 9.14 -0.63
C PHE A 206 4.16 8.17 -1.27
N ILE A 207 3.97 7.01 -0.65
CA ILE A 207 2.95 6.03 -1.07
C ILE A 207 2.07 5.67 0.13
N ASN A 208 0.77 5.92 -0.03
CA ASN A 208 -0.23 5.60 1.00
C ASN A 208 -0.64 4.12 0.92
N PHE A 209 -1.39 3.63 1.92
CA PHE A 209 -2.00 2.30 1.89
C PHE A 209 -3.05 2.20 0.76
N ASN A 210 -3.31 0.98 0.30
CA ASN A 210 -4.21 0.68 -0.82
C ASN A 210 -3.89 1.48 -2.09
N ALA A 211 -2.62 1.80 -2.30
CA ALA A 211 -2.13 2.63 -3.39
C ALA A 211 -0.76 2.12 -3.82
N GLY A 212 -0.25 2.60 -4.95
CA GLY A 212 1.12 2.30 -5.33
C GLY A 212 1.36 2.20 -6.83
N THR A 213 2.47 1.55 -7.17
CA THR A 213 2.97 1.35 -8.53
C THR A 213 2.80 -0.11 -8.95
N THR A 214 2.59 -0.37 -10.24
CA THR A 214 2.43 -1.74 -10.76
C THR A 214 3.68 -2.30 -11.44
N GLY A 215 4.76 -1.53 -11.51
CA GLY A 215 6.02 -1.91 -12.14
C GLY A 215 7.08 -0.83 -11.94
N VAL A 216 7.96 -0.66 -12.93
CA VAL A 216 9.02 0.36 -12.94
C VAL A 216 8.39 1.75 -12.80
N SER A 217 8.91 2.55 -11.86
CA SER A 217 8.43 3.91 -11.61
C SER A 217 9.45 4.68 -10.77
N MET A 218 9.60 5.97 -11.06
CA MET A 218 10.28 6.90 -10.16
C MET A 218 9.24 7.73 -9.42
N VAL A 219 9.19 7.58 -8.09
CA VAL A 219 8.22 8.24 -7.22
C VAL A 219 8.93 9.30 -6.39
N GLU A 220 8.80 10.56 -6.80
CA GLU A 220 9.30 11.73 -6.08
C GLU A 220 8.17 12.62 -5.55
N GLY A 221 6.94 12.33 -5.92
CA GLY A 221 5.72 12.98 -5.48
C GLY A 221 4.85 12.08 -4.61
N ARG A 222 3.59 12.50 -4.39
CA ARG A 222 2.63 11.81 -3.52
C ARG A 222 1.66 10.94 -4.29
N ILE A 223 1.64 9.64 -3.98
CA ILE A 223 0.61 8.68 -4.39
C ILE A 223 -0.37 8.53 -3.22
N SER A 224 -1.53 9.18 -3.33
CA SER A 224 -2.56 9.18 -2.29
C SER A 224 -3.29 7.83 -2.21
N ALA A 225 -4.00 7.59 -1.10
CA ALA A 225 -4.77 6.36 -0.91
C ALA A 225 -5.73 6.09 -2.08
N GLY A 226 -5.75 4.86 -2.55
CA GLY A 226 -6.56 4.39 -3.68
C GLY A 226 -5.98 4.70 -5.06
N VAL A 227 -4.85 5.37 -5.18
CA VAL A 227 -4.25 5.72 -6.47
C VAL A 227 -3.32 4.61 -6.96
N VAL A 228 -3.50 4.21 -8.22
CA VAL A 228 -2.65 3.22 -8.89
C VAL A 228 -1.88 3.90 -10.02
N VAL A 229 -0.57 3.67 -10.06
CA VAL A 229 0.35 4.18 -11.09
C VAL A 229 0.83 3.01 -11.95
N GLY A 230 0.60 3.12 -13.25
CA GLY A 230 0.99 2.12 -14.25
C GLY A 230 2.50 2.02 -14.44
N ASN A 231 2.93 0.88 -15.01
CA ASN A 231 4.34 0.60 -15.28
C ASN A 231 4.96 1.66 -16.22
N GLY A 232 6.21 2.04 -15.96
CA GLY A 232 6.93 3.03 -16.76
C GLY A 232 6.50 4.48 -16.52
N SER A 233 5.69 4.75 -15.48
CA SER A 233 5.17 6.09 -15.19
C SER A 233 5.90 6.74 -14.03
N ASP A 234 6.23 8.03 -14.17
CA ASP A 234 7.00 8.79 -13.19
C ASP A 234 6.17 9.89 -12.53
N ILE A 235 6.36 10.03 -11.23
CA ILE A 235 5.71 11.04 -10.39
C ILE A 235 6.77 12.03 -9.94
N GLY A 236 6.86 13.15 -10.63
CA GLY A 236 7.88 14.18 -10.41
C GLY A 236 7.87 14.79 -9.01
N GLY A 237 8.99 15.37 -8.63
CA GLY A 237 9.20 15.95 -7.30
C GLY A 237 8.11 16.93 -6.88
N GLY A 238 7.51 16.69 -5.72
CA GLY A 238 6.42 17.51 -5.20
C GLY A 238 5.07 17.38 -5.93
N ALA A 239 4.98 16.53 -6.97
CA ALA A 239 3.70 16.28 -7.63
C ALA A 239 2.69 15.64 -6.65
N SER A 240 1.40 15.91 -6.87
CA SER A 240 0.34 15.49 -5.97
C SER A 240 -0.83 14.88 -6.73
N ILE A 241 -1.15 13.64 -6.43
CA ILE A 241 -2.31 12.95 -6.97
C ILE A 241 -3.42 12.98 -5.93
N MET A 242 -4.60 13.46 -6.30
CA MET A 242 -5.75 13.46 -5.40
C MET A 242 -6.19 12.02 -5.13
N GLY A 243 -6.43 11.69 -3.86
CA GLY A 243 -7.00 10.39 -3.51
C GLY A 243 -8.45 10.26 -3.97
N THR A 244 -8.89 9.04 -4.21
CA THR A 244 -10.26 8.71 -4.62
C THR A 244 -11.31 9.32 -3.68
N LEU A 245 -11.05 9.36 -2.38
CA LEU A 245 -11.97 9.90 -1.37
C LEU A 245 -12.02 11.43 -1.34
N SER A 246 -10.95 12.13 -1.73
CA SER A 246 -10.87 13.60 -1.66
C SER A 246 -11.51 14.31 -2.85
N GLY A 247 -11.77 13.59 -3.95
CA GLY A 247 -12.39 14.16 -5.16
C GLY A 247 -13.91 14.30 -5.12
N GLY A 248 -14.58 13.92 -4.03
CA GLY A 248 -16.04 13.99 -3.88
C GLY A 248 -16.83 13.07 -4.82
N GLY A 249 -16.17 12.14 -5.50
CA GLY A 249 -16.75 11.20 -6.45
C GLY A 249 -16.36 9.74 -6.16
N LYS A 250 -17.08 8.80 -6.80
CA LYS A 250 -16.78 7.37 -6.76
C LYS A 250 -15.67 6.94 -7.74
N MET A 251 -15.04 7.90 -8.43
CA MET A 251 -14.06 7.63 -9.47
C MET A 251 -12.69 7.30 -8.84
N VAL A 252 -12.18 6.11 -9.12
CA VAL A 252 -10.81 5.72 -8.76
C VAL A 252 -9.84 6.51 -9.63
N ILE A 253 -8.93 7.28 -9.00
CA ILE A 253 -7.91 8.03 -9.72
C ILE A 253 -6.74 7.08 -9.98
N SER A 254 -6.33 7.00 -11.26
CA SER A 254 -5.22 6.18 -11.71
C SER A 254 -4.38 6.93 -12.74
N ILE A 255 -3.14 6.50 -12.89
CA ILE A 255 -2.24 6.91 -13.95
C ILE A 255 -1.95 5.67 -14.78
N GLY A 256 -2.09 5.77 -16.10
CA GLY A 256 -1.78 4.70 -17.04
C GLY A 256 -0.29 4.39 -17.11
N GLU A 257 0.12 3.67 -18.14
CA GLU A 257 1.51 3.29 -18.37
C GLU A 257 2.28 4.37 -19.13
N ASN A 258 3.60 4.46 -18.89
CA ASN A 258 4.52 5.37 -19.58
C ASN A 258 4.07 6.84 -19.51
N CYS A 259 3.60 7.28 -18.37
CA CYS A 259 3.15 8.64 -18.10
C CYS A 259 4.19 9.45 -17.33
N LEU A 260 4.07 10.77 -17.42
CA LEU A 260 4.89 11.70 -16.63
C LEU A 260 3.99 12.74 -15.94
N LEU A 261 4.05 12.76 -14.62
CA LEU A 261 3.61 13.90 -13.81
C LEU A 261 4.82 14.80 -13.53
N GLY A 262 4.87 15.95 -14.18
CA GLY A 262 5.97 16.90 -13.99
C GLY A 262 6.10 17.39 -12.54
N ALA A 263 7.26 17.92 -12.18
CA ALA A 263 7.52 18.42 -10.82
C ALA A 263 6.43 19.44 -10.40
N ASN A 264 5.96 19.32 -9.16
CA ASN A 264 4.87 20.14 -8.61
C ASN A 264 3.56 20.12 -9.42
N ALA A 265 3.38 19.15 -10.31
CA ALA A 265 2.10 18.96 -11.00
C ALA A 265 1.04 18.35 -10.07
N GLY A 266 -0.22 18.49 -10.45
CA GLY A 266 -1.32 17.88 -9.71
C GLY A 266 -2.34 17.20 -10.62
N LEU A 267 -2.86 16.07 -10.17
CA LEU A 267 -3.82 15.26 -10.90
C LEU A 267 -5.06 14.94 -10.05
N GLY A 268 -6.24 15.23 -10.59
CA GLY A 268 -7.51 14.96 -9.93
C GLY A 268 -8.56 14.25 -10.84
N PHE A 269 -8.10 13.46 -11.82
CA PHE A 269 -8.93 12.60 -12.68
C PHE A 269 -8.10 11.41 -13.18
N PRO A 270 -8.69 10.29 -13.61
CA PRO A 270 -7.94 9.17 -14.18
C PRO A 270 -7.27 9.54 -15.51
N MET A 271 -5.97 9.27 -15.62
CA MET A 271 -5.15 9.54 -16.81
C MET A 271 -4.84 8.21 -17.52
N GLY A 272 -5.01 8.17 -18.85
CA GLY A 272 -4.65 7.01 -19.67
C GLY A 272 -3.15 6.93 -19.95
N ASP A 273 -2.73 5.99 -20.80
CA ASP A 273 -1.34 5.74 -21.10
C ASP A 273 -0.64 6.86 -21.85
N ARG A 274 0.69 6.96 -21.70
CA ARG A 274 1.56 7.88 -22.44
C ARG A 274 1.12 9.34 -22.34
N CYS A 275 0.57 9.70 -21.20
CA CYS A 275 0.14 11.06 -20.92
C CYS A 275 1.17 11.83 -20.09
N THR A 276 1.22 13.12 -20.30
CA THR A 276 2.11 14.03 -19.55
C THR A 276 1.31 15.21 -19.00
N ILE A 277 1.57 15.57 -17.74
CA ILE A 277 1.16 16.86 -17.17
C ILE A 277 2.43 17.68 -16.94
N GLU A 278 2.48 18.88 -17.53
CA GLU A 278 3.58 19.82 -17.38
C GLU A 278 3.87 20.16 -15.91
N SER A 279 5.13 20.45 -15.59
CA SER A 279 5.53 20.86 -14.25
C SER A 279 4.78 22.11 -13.77
N GLY A 280 4.36 22.10 -12.52
CA GLY A 280 3.61 23.18 -11.88
C GLY A 280 2.15 23.33 -12.33
N LEU A 281 1.64 22.42 -13.16
CA LEU A 281 0.27 22.44 -13.63
C LEU A 281 -0.62 21.53 -12.81
N TYR A 282 -1.67 22.07 -12.17
CA TYR A 282 -2.66 21.28 -11.45
C TYR A 282 -3.94 21.13 -12.28
N VAL A 283 -4.30 19.88 -12.65
CA VAL A 283 -5.49 19.56 -13.44
C VAL A 283 -6.45 18.72 -12.62
N THR A 284 -7.59 19.31 -12.28
CA THR A 284 -8.68 18.62 -11.57
C THR A 284 -9.80 18.20 -12.53
N ALA A 285 -10.69 17.33 -12.09
CA ALA A 285 -11.81 16.84 -12.90
C ALA A 285 -12.69 17.96 -13.53
N GLY A 286 -12.80 19.10 -12.83
CA GLY A 286 -13.59 20.26 -13.32
C GLY A 286 -12.82 21.24 -14.18
N THR A 287 -11.51 21.09 -14.32
CA THR A 287 -10.66 22.00 -15.09
C THR A 287 -11.11 22.03 -16.56
N LYS A 288 -11.32 23.24 -17.10
CA LYS A 288 -11.57 23.44 -18.52
C LYS A 288 -10.25 23.43 -19.27
N VAL A 289 -10.19 22.65 -20.32
CA VAL A 289 -8.98 22.42 -21.13
C VAL A 289 -9.29 22.73 -22.56
N SER A 290 -8.46 23.55 -23.18
CA SER A 290 -8.51 23.87 -24.61
C SER A 290 -7.85 22.75 -25.39
N MET A 291 -8.63 22.01 -26.18
CA MET A 291 -8.12 20.94 -27.03
C MET A 291 -7.54 21.54 -28.31
N LEU A 292 -6.25 21.24 -28.56
CA LEU A 292 -5.55 21.74 -29.73
C LEU A 292 -5.35 20.65 -30.78
N ASP A 293 -5.50 21.02 -32.06
CA ASP A 293 -5.10 20.17 -33.17
C ASP A 293 -3.56 20.13 -33.36
N ASN A 294 -3.09 19.37 -34.37
CA ASN A 294 -1.68 19.25 -34.68
C ASN A 294 -1.03 20.56 -35.19
N GLN A 295 -1.83 21.59 -35.49
CA GLN A 295 -1.37 22.92 -35.91
C GLN A 295 -1.39 23.92 -34.75
N GLY A 296 -1.81 23.49 -33.55
CA GLY A 296 -1.91 24.33 -32.36
C GLY A 296 -3.16 25.20 -32.32
N LYS A 297 -4.16 24.93 -33.19
CA LYS A 297 -5.43 25.63 -33.18
C LYS A 297 -6.42 24.96 -32.23
N GLU A 298 -7.13 25.77 -31.43
CA GLU A 298 -8.22 25.31 -30.60
C GLU A 298 -9.35 24.71 -31.42
N VAL A 299 -9.75 23.48 -31.10
CA VAL A 299 -10.87 22.78 -31.76
C VAL A 299 -12.09 22.68 -30.85
N GLU A 300 -11.89 22.57 -29.54
CA GLU A 300 -12.98 22.53 -28.56
C GLU A 300 -12.46 22.84 -27.15
N ILE A 301 -13.38 23.14 -26.23
CA ILE A 301 -13.10 23.23 -24.80
C ILE A 301 -13.79 22.07 -24.09
N ALA A 302 -12.99 21.14 -23.51
CA ALA A 302 -13.48 20.00 -22.75
C ALA A 302 -13.25 20.20 -21.23
N LYS A 303 -13.96 19.45 -20.39
CA LYS A 303 -13.56 19.28 -18.97
C LYS A 303 -12.55 18.13 -18.86
N ALA A 304 -11.58 18.24 -17.98
CA ALA A 304 -10.57 17.21 -17.81
C ALA A 304 -11.17 15.82 -17.51
N ARG A 305 -12.29 15.74 -16.77
CA ARG A 305 -12.99 14.46 -16.52
C ARG A 305 -13.50 13.79 -17.81
N ASP A 306 -13.78 14.55 -18.85
CA ASP A 306 -14.29 14.03 -20.14
C ASP A 306 -13.13 13.42 -20.96
N LEU A 307 -11.89 13.66 -20.52
CA LEU A 307 -10.66 13.10 -21.06
C LEU A 307 -10.15 11.90 -20.23
N ALA A 308 -10.89 11.48 -19.18
CA ALA A 308 -10.51 10.37 -18.34
C ALA A 308 -10.24 9.08 -19.15
N GLY A 309 -9.09 8.44 -18.88
CA GLY A 309 -8.66 7.22 -19.55
C GLY A 309 -8.21 7.38 -21.01
N LYS A 310 -8.26 8.57 -21.60
CA LYS A 310 -7.72 8.82 -22.94
C LYS A 310 -6.19 8.81 -22.88
N THR A 311 -5.57 8.28 -23.92
CA THR A 311 -4.13 8.08 -24.05
C THR A 311 -3.47 9.18 -24.90
N ASP A 312 -2.13 9.27 -24.84
CA ASP A 312 -1.31 10.13 -25.68
C ASP A 312 -1.63 11.62 -25.55
N LEU A 313 -1.93 12.09 -24.32
CA LEU A 313 -2.29 13.47 -24.04
C LEU A 313 -1.16 14.22 -23.31
N LEU A 314 -0.90 15.44 -23.78
CA LEU A 314 -0.01 16.41 -23.10
C LEU A 314 -0.86 17.58 -22.60
N PHE A 315 -0.90 17.76 -21.27
CA PHE A 315 -1.50 18.93 -20.63
C PHE A 315 -0.41 19.94 -20.31
N ARG A 316 -0.59 21.17 -20.78
CA ARG A 316 0.32 22.27 -20.53
C ARG A 316 -0.40 23.58 -20.25
N ARG A 317 0.30 24.55 -19.71
CA ARG A 317 -0.18 25.92 -19.57
C ARG A 317 0.38 26.79 -20.71
N ASN A 318 -0.48 27.49 -21.39
CA ASN A 318 -0.03 28.55 -22.30
C ASN A 318 0.59 29.69 -21.48
N SER A 319 1.87 29.94 -21.64
CA SER A 319 2.61 30.93 -20.84
C SER A 319 2.23 32.38 -21.10
N ILE A 320 1.51 32.67 -22.21
CA ILE A 320 1.05 34.00 -22.55
C ILE A 320 -0.37 34.24 -22.04
N THR A 321 -1.27 33.30 -22.31
CA THR A 321 -2.71 33.46 -21.96
C THR A 321 -3.07 32.89 -20.59
N GLY A 322 -2.25 32.00 -20.03
CA GLY A 322 -2.52 31.23 -18.83
C GLY A 322 -3.52 30.09 -19.02
N GLN A 323 -4.03 29.89 -20.22
CA GLN A 323 -5.01 28.86 -20.55
C GLN A 323 -4.38 27.46 -20.45
N ILE A 324 -5.16 26.48 -19.96
CA ILE A 324 -4.73 25.10 -19.94
C ILE A 324 -5.07 24.48 -21.29
N GLU A 325 -4.05 23.95 -21.95
CA GLU A 325 -4.13 23.33 -23.25
C GLU A 325 -3.88 21.82 -23.16
N CYS A 326 -4.54 21.08 -24.04
CA CYS A 326 -4.28 19.65 -24.23
C CYS A 326 -4.06 19.36 -25.72
N LEU A 327 -2.99 18.63 -26.00
CA LEU A 327 -2.60 18.23 -27.36
C LEU A 327 -2.08 16.79 -27.35
N THR A 328 -1.91 16.21 -28.56
CA THR A 328 -1.34 14.87 -28.67
C THR A 328 0.12 14.87 -28.22
N ASN A 329 0.48 13.97 -27.29
CA ASN A 329 1.82 13.81 -26.75
C ASN A 329 2.70 13.00 -27.71
N LYS A 330 3.64 13.66 -28.39
CA LYS A 330 4.56 13.04 -29.36
C LYS A 330 5.89 12.59 -28.76
N SER A 331 6.25 13.07 -27.55
CA SER A 331 7.59 12.92 -26.96
C SER A 331 7.65 12.07 -25.68
N ALA A 332 6.53 11.52 -25.21
CA ALA A 332 6.52 10.75 -23.94
C ALA A 332 7.39 9.48 -23.97
N VAL A 333 7.64 8.92 -25.17
CA VAL A 333 8.38 7.66 -25.32
C VAL A 333 9.88 7.83 -25.14
N GLU A 334 10.44 8.99 -25.49
CA GLU A 334 11.91 9.23 -25.47
C GLU A 334 12.44 9.56 -24.07
N LEU A 335 11.68 10.33 -23.27
CA LEU A 335 12.10 10.74 -21.93
C LEU A 335 12.15 9.57 -20.94
N ASN A 336 11.21 8.64 -21.02
CA ASN A 336 11.14 7.51 -20.07
C ASN A 336 12.29 6.51 -20.22
N SER A 337 12.83 6.31 -21.43
CA SER A 337 13.92 5.36 -21.65
C SER A 337 15.24 5.79 -21.00
N GLU A 338 15.54 7.09 -20.95
CA GLU A 338 16.74 7.62 -20.32
C GLU A 338 16.67 7.59 -18.78
N LEU A 339 15.49 7.87 -18.21
CA LEU A 339 15.28 7.87 -16.75
C LEU A 339 15.37 6.47 -16.14
N HIS A 340 14.98 5.44 -16.90
CA HIS A 340 14.95 4.05 -16.40
C HIS A 340 16.21 3.24 -16.71
N SER A 341 17.11 3.73 -17.57
CA SER A 341 18.35 3.02 -17.95
C SER A 341 19.35 2.86 -16.79
N ASN A 342 19.16 3.58 -15.69
CA ASN A 342 20.07 3.61 -14.53
C ASN A 342 19.40 3.16 -13.22
N ASN A 343 18.25 2.51 -13.27
CA ASN A 343 17.56 1.98 -12.09
C ASN A 343 17.95 0.54 -11.77
#